data_fce930a2cdee35c586894d2b8b41c8f4
#
_entry.id   fce930a2cdee35c586894d2b8b41c8f4
#
_cell.length_a   1.000
_cell.length_b   1.000
_cell.length_c   1.000
_cell.angle_alpha   90.00
_cell.angle_beta   90.00
_cell.angle_gamma   90.00
#
_symmetry.space_group_name_H-M   'P 1'
#
loop_
_entity.id
_entity.type
_entity.pdbx_description
1 polymer ?
#
loop_
_entity_poly.entity_id
_entity_poly.type
_entity_poly.pdbx_seq_one_letter_code
_entity_poly.pdbx_strand_id
1 'polypeptide(L)'
;MVSIGMVFSAGGAKGDPFHSGVIAAIAEHTGFDSRDAELVVGTSAGSFTATALRAGLSPIDAEARHLGRELSAEGTAIVERIVTPYAEPEVKRSLLPSAPRMTLNAMLPPWKIDPARFAYGLLPDGKRSGASIAARIDELLPDGWPKRPTWIVAVRTNDGRRIVFGRDDVTGTVGQATQASSAIPAFYTPVRIGDRSYVDGALHSSTNADLVATLGFDLVIVSSVKTATADARSWRSDPERAWFSNKLDNELAEIRSTGTPVIVIEPDDTQLALLASGERVDACAAGRLAAERVLATSDGAGLRSIVESTG
;
A
#
# COMPACT_ATOMS: atom_id res chain seq x y z
N MET A 1 -0.01 -17.81 -19.92
CA MET A 1 0.83 -17.03 -18.98
C MET A 1 -0.03 -16.80 -17.75
N VAL A 2 0.43 -17.21 -16.57
CA VAL A 2 -0.34 -17.06 -15.33
C VAL A 2 -0.44 -15.57 -14.96
N SER A 3 -1.63 -15.14 -14.61
CA SER A 3 -1.92 -13.76 -14.21
C SER A 3 -1.93 -13.62 -12.69
N ILE A 4 -0.97 -12.85 -12.13
CA ILE A 4 -0.87 -12.61 -10.69
C ILE A 4 -1.13 -11.13 -10.40
N GLY A 5 -2.10 -10.86 -9.52
CA GLY A 5 -2.34 -9.55 -8.96
C GLY A 5 -1.66 -9.40 -7.59
N MET A 6 -0.99 -8.27 -7.33
CA MET A 6 -0.40 -7.97 -6.02
C MET A 6 -1.02 -6.74 -5.38
N VAL A 7 -1.29 -6.82 -4.09
CA VAL A 7 -1.85 -5.72 -3.30
C VAL A 7 -0.94 -5.43 -2.12
N PHE A 8 -0.50 -4.18 -2.00
CA PHE A 8 0.34 -3.68 -0.91
C PHE A 8 -0.42 -2.66 -0.05
N SER A 9 -0.54 -2.94 1.22
CA SER A 9 -1.30 -2.12 2.16
C SER A 9 -0.61 -0.82 2.55
N ALA A 10 -1.38 0.08 3.12
CA ALA A 10 -0.85 1.16 3.94
C ALA A 10 -0.05 0.61 5.13
N GLY A 11 0.94 1.37 5.61
CA GLY A 11 1.79 0.93 6.71
C GLY A 11 2.64 2.03 7.36
N GLY A 12 2.54 3.27 6.87
CA GLY A 12 3.41 4.36 7.30
C GLY A 12 4.89 4.01 7.10
N ALA A 13 5.75 4.41 8.02
CA ALA A 13 7.19 4.16 7.91
C ALA A 13 7.60 2.67 7.90
N LYS A 14 6.73 1.78 8.39
CA LYS A 14 6.96 0.34 8.48
C LYS A 14 6.45 -0.42 7.26
N GLY A 15 5.58 0.20 6.45
CA GLY A 15 4.89 -0.50 5.36
C GLY A 15 5.83 -0.93 4.25
N ASP A 16 6.56 -0.01 3.65
CA ASP A 16 7.48 -0.31 2.56
C ASP A 16 8.60 -1.30 2.98
N PRO A 17 9.26 -1.19 4.17
CA PRO A 17 10.16 -2.23 4.63
C PRO A 17 9.50 -3.61 4.78
N PHE A 18 8.31 -3.68 5.39
CA PHE A 18 7.58 -4.94 5.53
C PHE A 18 7.28 -5.58 4.17
N HIS A 19 6.74 -4.81 3.24
CA HIS A 19 6.44 -5.31 1.88
C HIS A 19 7.71 -5.75 1.15
N SER A 20 8.84 -5.06 1.37
CA SER A 20 10.14 -5.43 0.80
C SER A 20 10.62 -6.80 1.30
N GLY A 21 10.48 -7.09 2.60
CA GLY A 21 10.77 -8.42 3.14
C GLY A 21 9.84 -9.50 2.58
N VAL A 22 8.54 -9.17 2.41
CA VAL A 22 7.56 -10.09 1.82
C VAL A 22 7.93 -10.48 0.39
N ILE A 23 8.19 -9.50 -0.48
CA ILE A 23 8.49 -9.79 -1.90
C ILE A 23 9.83 -10.50 -2.08
N ALA A 24 10.82 -10.20 -1.24
CA ALA A 24 12.11 -10.90 -1.25
C ALA A 24 11.96 -12.38 -0.87
N ALA A 25 11.21 -12.68 0.19
CA ALA A 25 10.93 -14.06 0.57
C ALA A 25 10.16 -14.83 -0.52
N ILE A 26 9.16 -14.20 -1.15
CA ILE A 26 8.44 -14.79 -2.29
C ILE A 26 9.42 -15.14 -3.41
N ALA A 27 10.27 -14.19 -3.82
CA ALA A 27 11.21 -14.40 -4.91
C ALA A 27 12.20 -15.54 -4.61
N GLU A 28 12.75 -15.59 -3.40
CA GLU A 28 13.70 -16.65 -2.99
C GLU A 28 13.07 -18.04 -2.90
N HIS A 29 11.85 -18.14 -2.38
CA HIS A 29 11.21 -19.42 -2.13
C HIS A 29 10.41 -19.99 -3.31
N THR A 30 10.05 -19.14 -4.27
CA THR A 30 9.16 -19.53 -5.39
C THR A 30 9.73 -19.22 -6.77
N GLY A 31 10.76 -18.38 -6.86
CA GLY A 31 11.26 -17.85 -8.13
C GLY A 31 10.39 -16.76 -8.76
N PHE A 32 9.25 -16.41 -8.15
CA PHE A 32 8.38 -15.35 -8.70
C PHE A 32 8.96 -13.97 -8.45
N ASP A 33 9.27 -13.27 -9.53
CA ASP A 33 9.65 -11.85 -9.46
C ASP A 33 8.40 -10.97 -9.41
N SER A 34 8.22 -10.25 -8.31
CA SER A 34 7.06 -9.38 -8.11
C SER A 34 6.97 -8.23 -9.13
N ARG A 35 8.05 -7.92 -9.86
CA ARG A 35 8.03 -6.98 -11.00
C ARG A 35 7.16 -7.50 -12.14
N ASP A 36 6.99 -8.81 -12.23
CA ASP A 36 6.20 -9.48 -13.27
C ASP A 36 4.71 -9.57 -12.95
N ALA A 37 4.28 -9.18 -11.77
CA ALA A 37 2.86 -9.10 -11.45
C ALA A 37 2.10 -8.31 -12.53
N GLU A 38 0.98 -8.86 -13.01
CA GLU A 38 0.17 -8.24 -14.06
C GLU A 38 -0.42 -6.90 -13.60
N LEU A 39 -0.91 -6.86 -12.36
CA LEU A 39 -1.36 -5.64 -11.70
C LEU A 39 -0.72 -5.52 -10.31
N VAL A 40 -0.31 -4.31 -9.99
CA VAL A 40 0.09 -3.95 -8.61
C VAL A 40 -0.82 -2.85 -8.09
N VAL A 41 -1.44 -3.08 -6.93
CA VAL A 41 -2.26 -2.09 -6.21
C VAL A 41 -1.49 -1.64 -4.98
N GLY A 42 -1.30 -0.34 -4.80
CA GLY A 42 -0.63 0.24 -3.64
C GLY A 42 -1.47 1.29 -2.91
N THR A 43 -1.48 1.21 -1.60
CA THR A 43 -2.11 2.22 -0.73
C THR A 43 -1.06 2.79 0.22
N SER A 44 -0.93 4.13 0.27
CA SER A 44 0.03 4.80 1.17
C SER A 44 1.45 4.22 1.04
N ALA A 45 2.01 3.64 2.10
CA ALA A 45 3.31 2.97 2.05
C ALA A 45 3.42 1.91 0.94
N GLY A 46 2.35 1.17 0.66
CA GLY A 46 2.32 0.19 -0.43
C GLY A 46 2.46 0.80 -1.81
N SER A 47 2.12 2.09 -1.99
CA SER A 47 2.34 2.79 -3.25
C SER A 47 3.84 3.03 -3.54
N PHE A 48 4.68 3.18 -2.51
CA PHE A 48 6.13 3.25 -2.69
C PHE A 48 6.71 1.92 -3.17
N THR A 49 6.29 0.80 -2.54
CA THR A 49 6.69 -0.53 -3.00
C THR A 49 6.24 -0.78 -4.43
N ALA A 50 4.98 -0.44 -4.76
CA ALA A 50 4.44 -0.57 -6.11
C ALA A 50 5.25 0.22 -7.14
N THR A 51 5.55 1.49 -6.86
CA THR A 51 6.32 2.36 -7.77
C THR A 51 7.78 1.93 -7.90
N ALA A 52 8.41 1.47 -6.80
CA ALA A 52 9.78 0.95 -6.84
C ALA A 52 9.89 -0.32 -7.70
N LEU A 53 8.95 -1.27 -7.56
CA LEU A 53 8.88 -2.45 -8.42
C LEU A 53 8.72 -2.08 -9.89
N ARG A 54 7.86 -1.12 -10.20
CA ARG A 54 7.61 -0.65 -11.57
C ARG A 54 8.75 0.16 -12.16
N ALA A 55 9.60 0.74 -11.31
CA ALA A 55 10.86 1.36 -11.71
C ALA A 55 11.99 0.34 -11.96
N GLY A 56 11.73 -0.95 -11.69
CA GLY A 56 12.68 -2.05 -11.93
C GLY A 56 13.44 -2.52 -10.68
N LEU A 57 13.17 -1.96 -9.48
CA LEU A 57 13.86 -2.43 -8.27
C LEU A 57 13.51 -3.90 -8.01
N SER A 58 14.53 -4.75 -7.96
CA SER A 58 14.34 -6.18 -7.71
C SER A 58 13.83 -6.43 -6.29
N PRO A 59 13.07 -7.53 -6.05
CA PRO A 59 12.65 -7.91 -4.69
C PRO A 59 13.82 -8.00 -3.70
N ILE A 60 14.97 -8.49 -4.15
CA ILE A 60 16.18 -8.64 -3.32
C ILE A 60 16.79 -7.29 -2.98
N ASP A 61 16.91 -6.37 -3.97
CA ASP A 61 17.40 -5.01 -3.71
C ASP A 61 16.42 -4.22 -2.83
N ALA A 62 15.11 -4.45 -3.00
CA ALA A 62 14.09 -3.82 -2.18
C ALA A 62 14.25 -4.19 -0.69
N GLU A 63 14.60 -5.42 -0.37
CA GLU A 63 14.94 -5.82 0.99
C GLU A 63 16.31 -5.29 1.41
N ALA A 64 17.35 -5.49 0.58
CA ALA A 64 18.74 -5.14 0.88
C ALA A 64 18.89 -3.67 1.30
N ARG A 65 18.17 -2.73 0.65
CA ARG A 65 18.20 -1.32 1.00
C ARG A 65 17.72 -1.01 2.43
N HIS A 66 16.84 -1.83 2.99
CA HIS A 66 16.34 -1.67 4.36
C HIS A 66 17.24 -2.34 5.39
N LEU A 67 17.97 -3.36 4.98
CA LEU A 67 18.92 -4.11 5.82
C LEU A 67 20.34 -3.54 5.78
N GLY A 68 20.59 -2.49 4.97
CA GLY A 68 21.94 -1.95 4.78
C GLY A 68 22.90 -2.94 4.10
N ARG A 69 22.37 -3.85 3.29
CA ARG A 69 23.16 -4.79 2.51
C ARG A 69 23.56 -4.19 1.16
N GLU A 70 24.55 -4.78 0.52
CA GLU A 70 24.99 -4.42 -0.83
C GLU A 70 23.82 -4.61 -1.83
N LEU A 71 23.68 -3.63 -2.71
CA LEU A 71 22.69 -3.64 -3.78
C LEU A 71 23.34 -4.03 -5.10
N SER A 72 22.57 -4.56 -6.03
CA SER A 72 22.99 -4.68 -7.42
C SER A 72 23.31 -3.30 -8.01
N ALA A 73 24.06 -3.25 -9.11
CA ALA A 73 24.34 -1.97 -9.79
C ALA A 73 23.05 -1.26 -10.24
N GLU A 74 22.07 -2.04 -10.74
CA GLU A 74 20.74 -1.52 -11.12
C GLU A 74 19.97 -1.02 -9.89
N GLY A 75 19.96 -1.82 -8.80
CA GLY A 75 19.33 -1.46 -7.53
C GLY A 75 19.93 -0.18 -6.95
N THR A 76 21.25 -0.03 -6.99
CA THR A 76 21.93 1.19 -6.53
C THR A 76 21.45 2.42 -7.29
N ALA A 77 21.43 2.37 -8.62
CA ALA A 77 20.98 3.49 -9.44
C ALA A 77 19.50 3.88 -9.19
N ILE A 78 18.64 2.91 -8.89
CA ILE A 78 17.24 3.16 -8.54
C ILE A 78 17.12 3.76 -7.14
N VAL A 79 17.81 3.19 -6.16
CA VAL A 79 17.74 3.65 -4.77
C VAL A 79 18.33 5.07 -4.60
N GLU A 80 19.36 5.43 -5.32
CA GLU A 80 19.90 6.79 -5.34
C GLU A 80 18.83 7.83 -5.73
N ARG A 81 17.99 7.53 -6.70
CA ARG A 81 16.85 8.41 -7.06
C ARG A 81 15.82 8.50 -5.95
N ILE A 82 15.51 7.38 -5.27
CA ILE A 82 14.54 7.34 -4.15
C ILE A 82 15.01 8.20 -2.97
N VAL A 83 16.32 8.24 -2.68
CA VAL A 83 16.85 8.95 -1.51
C VAL A 83 17.29 10.38 -1.80
N THR A 84 17.18 10.86 -3.02
CA THR A 84 17.51 12.24 -3.40
C THR A 84 16.84 13.24 -2.46
N PRO A 85 17.58 14.18 -1.85
CA PRO A 85 17.00 15.17 -0.96
C PRO A 85 16.15 16.18 -1.73
N TYR A 86 14.96 16.42 -1.24
CA TYR A 86 14.07 17.49 -1.71
C TYR A 86 13.65 18.38 -0.55
N ALA A 87 13.68 19.68 -0.77
CA ALA A 87 13.18 20.64 0.21
C ALA A 87 11.65 20.57 0.26
N GLU A 88 11.12 20.41 1.47
CA GLU A 88 9.66 20.50 1.68
C GLU A 88 9.23 21.96 1.68
N PRO A 89 8.23 22.35 0.88
CA PRO A 89 7.66 23.68 0.95
C PRO A 89 7.05 23.95 2.33
N GLU A 90 7.20 25.18 2.82
CA GLU A 90 6.49 25.61 4.02
C GLU A 90 4.97 25.61 3.81
N VAL A 91 4.26 25.01 4.76
CA VAL A 91 2.80 24.95 4.74
C VAL A 91 2.24 25.84 5.85
N LYS A 92 1.40 26.80 5.46
CA LYS A 92 0.62 27.59 6.43
C LYS A 92 -0.45 26.68 7.05
N ARG A 93 -0.38 26.51 8.38
CA ARG A 93 -1.35 25.71 9.13
C ARG A 93 -2.74 26.34 9.02
N SER A 94 -3.71 25.58 8.52
CA SER A 94 -5.12 25.88 8.71
C SER A 94 -5.61 25.24 10.01
N LEU A 95 -6.40 25.97 10.79
CA LEU A 95 -7.13 25.42 11.95
C LEU A 95 -8.56 25.06 11.59
N LEU A 96 -8.96 25.31 10.35
CA LEU A 96 -10.29 24.96 9.84
C LEU A 96 -10.36 23.45 9.52
N PRO A 97 -11.55 22.85 9.61
CA PRO A 97 -11.76 21.46 9.18
C PRO A 97 -11.29 21.23 7.73
N SER A 98 -10.52 20.18 7.49
CA SER A 98 -9.93 19.87 6.18
C SER A 98 -10.96 19.54 5.12
N ALA A 99 -12.05 18.86 5.51
CA ALA A 99 -13.05 18.37 4.58
C ALA A 99 -14.48 18.43 5.16
N PRO A 100 -15.00 19.62 5.49
CA PRO A 100 -16.33 19.74 6.13
C PRO A 100 -17.45 19.16 5.26
N ARG A 101 -17.30 19.18 3.93
CA ARG A 101 -18.27 18.55 3.00
C ARG A 101 -18.26 17.03 3.12
N MET A 102 -17.11 16.40 3.36
CA MET A 102 -17.04 14.95 3.59
C MET A 102 -17.77 14.57 4.89
N THR A 103 -17.57 15.34 5.97
CA THR A 103 -18.32 15.14 7.21
C THR A 103 -19.83 15.26 6.97
N LEU A 104 -20.25 16.30 6.25
CA LEU A 104 -21.66 16.49 5.93
C LEU A 104 -22.21 15.32 5.10
N ASN A 105 -21.50 14.89 4.07
CA ASN A 105 -21.89 13.77 3.22
C ASN A 105 -21.93 12.44 4.00
N ALA A 106 -21.05 12.26 4.99
CA ALA A 106 -21.07 11.07 5.86
C ALA A 106 -22.31 11.04 6.80
N MET A 107 -23.02 12.16 6.94
CA MET A 107 -24.24 12.26 7.73
C MET A 107 -25.53 12.13 6.90
N LEU A 108 -25.44 12.15 5.56
CA LEU A 108 -26.61 12.09 4.68
C LEU A 108 -26.98 10.64 4.33
N PRO A 109 -28.32 10.35 4.13
CA PRO A 109 -28.75 9.03 3.68
C PRO A 109 -28.17 8.63 2.32
N PRO A 110 -27.97 7.32 2.05
CA PRO A 110 -28.34 6.17 2.90
C PRO A 110 -27.35 5.95 4.03
N TRP A 111 -27.87 5.86 5.23
CA TRP A 111 -27.14 5.80 6.51
C TRP A 111 -26.10 4.66 6.57
N LYS A 112 -24.94 4.89 6.02
CA LYS A 112 -23.71 4.16 6.35
C LYS A 112 -22.70 5.21 6.81
N ILE A 113 -22.84 5.65 8.07
CA ILE A 113 -21.84 6.52 8.68
C ILE A 113 -20.52 5.75 8.66
N ASP A 114 -19.60 6.22 7.83
CA ASP A 114 -18.20 5.78 7.91
C ASP A 114 -17.52 6.63 8.99
N PRO A 115 -17.25 6.07 10.20
CA PRO A 115 -16.72 6.86 11.31
C PRO A 115 -15.37 7.49 10.99
N ALA A 116 -14.55 6.83 10.17
CA ALA A 116 -13.24 7.33 9.79
C ALA A 116 -13.37 8.58 8.90
N ARG A 117 -14.26 8.57 7.92
CA ARG A 117 -14.51 9.72 7.04
C ARG A 117 -15.14 10.88 7.80
N PHE A 118 -16.07 10.57 8.71
CA PHE A 118 -16.69 11.57 9.57
C PHE A 118 -15.65 12.28 10.44
N ALA A 119 -14.84 11.50 11.19
CA ALA A 119 -13.81 12.02 12.05
C ALA A 119 -12.76 12.82 11.28
N TYR A 120 -12.31 12.29 10.11
CA TYR A 120 -11.34 12.98 9.27
C TYR A 120 -11.82 14.38 8.84
N GLY A 121 -13.05 14.49 8.39
CA GLY A 121 -13.57 15.77 7.89
C GLY A 121 -13.55 16.89 8.92
N LEU A 122 -13.47 16.57 10.20
CA LEU A 122 -13.36 17.52 11.33
C LEU A 122 -11.90 17.86 11.68
N LEU A 123 -10.92 17.05 11.28
CA LEU A 123 -9.52 17.31 11.59
C LEU A 123 -8.98 18.50 10.78
N PRO A 124 -8.05 19.30 11.34
CA PRO A 124 -7.36 20.33 10.59
C PRO A 124 -6.35 19.73 9.61
N ASP A 125 -5.93 20.52 8.62
CA ASP A 125 -4.85 20.13 7.71
C ASP A 125 -3.56 19.86 8.47
N GLY A 126 -2.76 18.93 7.94
CA GLY A 126 -1.42 18.66 8.45
C GLY A 126 -0.44 19.81 8.21
N LYS A 127 0.76 19.66 8.75
CA LYS A 127 1.81 20.69 8.68
C LYS A 127 2.85 20.43 7.59
N ARG A 128 2.76 19.32 6.87
CA ARG A 128 3.71 18.90 5.84
C ARG A 128 3.03 18.85 4.49
N SER A 129 3.72 19.29 3.44
CA SER A 129 3.17 19.23 2.07
C SER A 129 3.27 17.84 1.47
N GLY A 130 4.32 17.09 1.81
CA GLY A 130 4.66 15.82 1.16
C GLY A 130 5.10 15.99 -0.30
N ALA A 131 5.39 17.20 -0.77
CA ALA A 131 5.79 17.46 -2.15
C ALA A 131 7.08 16.72 -2.53
N SER A 132 7.96 16.47 -1.56
CA SER A 132 9.16 15.65 -1.76
C SER A 132 8.83 14.23 -2.21
N ILE A 133 7.68 13.69 -1.81
CA ILE A 133 7.22 12.36 -2.26
C ILE A 133 6.96 12.40 -3.76
N ALA A 134 6.15 13.36 -4.23
CA ALA A 134 5.84 13.47 -5.65
C ALA A 134 7.12 13.65 -6.49
N ALA A 135 8.01 14.56 -6.08
CA ALA A 135 9.24 14.84 -6.81
C ALA A 135 10.12 13.60 -6.96
N ARG A 136 10.35 12.84 -5.87
CA ARG A 136 11.16 11.62 -5.91
C ARG A 136 10.56 10.52 -6.79
N ILE A 137 9.25 10.33 -6.74
CA ILE A 137 8.59 9.30 -7.54
C ILE A 137 8.56 9.70 -9.01
N ASP A 138 8.35 10.98 -9.33
CA ASP A 138 8.38 11.45 -10.72
C ASP A 138 9.82 11.36 -11.29
N GLU A 139 10.87 11.57 -10.48
CA GLU A 139 12.26 11.33 -10.88
C GLU A 139 12.56 9.84 -11.04
N LEU A 140 11.96 8.98 -10.19
CA LEU A 140 12.10 7.53 -10.27
C LEU A 140 11.45 6.97 -11.55
N LEU A 141 10.34 7.55 -11.98
CA LEU A 141 9.54 7.17 -13.13
C LEU A 141 9.42 8.33 -14.14
N PRO A 142 10.53 8.76 -14.79
CA PRO A 142 10.56 9.95 -15.63
C PRO A 142 9.67 9.85 -16.88
N ASP A 143 9.41 8.63 -17.35
CA ASP A 143 8.52 8.37 -18.48
C ASP A 143 7.03 8.40 -18.11
N GLY A 144 6.71 8.72 -16.85
CA GLY A 144 5.35 8.80 -16.32
C GLY A 144 4.80 7.46 -15.85
N TRP A 145 3.53 7.18 -16.13
CA TRP A 145 2.87 5.97 -15.67
C TRP A 145 3.51 4.70 -16.25
N PRO A 146 3.77 3.68 -15.40
CA PRO A 146 4.32 2.40 -15.85
C PRO A 146 3.46 1.75 -16.93
N LYS A 147 4.10 1.05 -17.87
CA LYS A 147 3.39 0.31 -18.93
C LYS A 147 2.55 -0.84 -18.37
N ARG A 148 3.06 -1.51 -17.33
CA ARG A 148 2.30 -2.55 -16.61
C ARG A 148 1.28 -1.89 -15.68
N PRO A 149 0.05 -2.40 -15.59
CA PRO A 149 -1.00 -1.85 -14.73
C PRO A 149 -0.53 -1.62 -13.30
N THR A 150 -0.71 -0.39 -12.84
CA THR A 150 -0.30 0.04 -11.49
C THR A 150 -1.37 0.97 -10.96
N TRP A 151 -2.02 0.56 -9.87
CA TRP A 151 -3.11 1.31 -9.25
C TRP A 151 -2.68 1.88 -7.92
N ILE A 152 -2.85 3.18 -7.76
CA ILE A 152 -2.54 3.89 -6.53
C ILE A 152 -3.84 4.47 -5.97
N VAL A 153 -4.14 4.11 -4.71
CA VAL A 153 -5.45 4.41 -4.11
C VAL A 153 -5.38 5.64 -3.22
N ALA A 154 -6.30 6.58 -3.42
CA ALA A 154 -6.51 7.73 -2.55
C ALA A 154 -7.99 8.00 -2.31
N VAL A 155 -8.31 8.88 -1.37
CA VAL A 155 -9.68 9.33 -1.08
C VAL A 155 -9.84 10.79 -1.42
N ARG A 156 -10.86 11.13 -2.20
CA ARG A 156 -11.19 12.51 -2.58
C ARG A 156 -11.91 13.23 -1.43
N THR A 157 -11.42 14.43 -1.08
CA THR A 157 -11.86 15.11 0.15
C THR A 157 -13.25 15.72 0.10
N ASN A 158 -13.78 16.04 -1.09
CA ASN A 158 -15.07 16.71 -1.19
C ASN A 158 -16.28 15.78 -1.00
N ASP A 159 -16.14 14.48 -1.29
CA ASP A 159 -17.24 13.51 -1.23
C ASP A 159 -16.86 12.19 -0.57
N GLY A 160 -15.60 12.01 -0.17
CA GLY A 160 -15.11 10.77 0.45
C GLY A 160 -15.01 9.59 -0.52
N ARG A 161 -15.12 9.83 -1.83
CA ARG A 161 -15.04 8.76 -2.82
C ARG A 161 -13.62 8.24 -2.93
N ARG A 162 -13.48 6.90 -2.94
CA ARG A 162 -12.23 6.22 -3.29
C ARG A 162 -11.93 6.49 -4.76
N ILE A 163 -10.70 6.89 -5.04
CA ILE A 163 -10.16 7.13 -6.37
C ILE A 163 -8.95 6.21 -6.56
N VAL A 164 -8.88 5.61 -7.74
CA VAL A 164 -7.81 4.69 -8.13
C VAL A 164 -7.07 5.29 -9.31
N PHE A 165 -5.96 5.96 -9.01
CA PHE A 165 -5.07 6.48 -10.04
C PHE A 165 -4.47 5.33 -10.84
N GLY A 166 -4.35 5.51 -12.15
CA GLY A 166 -3.93 4.45 -13.08
C GLY A 166 -5.08 3.56 -13.58
N ARG A 167 -6.30 3.73 -13.03
CA ARG A 167 -7.54 3.09 -13.48
C ARG A 167 -8.63 4.11 -13.82
N ASP A 168 -8.91 4.99 -12.85
CA ASP A 168 -9.98 5.99 -13.00
C ASP A 168 -9.49 7.13 -13.92
N ASP A 169 -10.40 7.79 -14.60
CA ASP A 169 -10.08 8.93 -15.46
C ASP A 169 -9.76 10.19 -14.62
N VAL A 170 -8.60 10.15 -13.95
CA VAL A 170 -8.06 11.24 -13.15
C VAL A 170 -6.64 11.52 -13.61
N THR A 171 -6.44 12.69 -14.19
CA THR A 171 -5.12 13.14 -14.65
C THR A 171 -4.24 13.53 -13.45
N GLY A 172 -3.04 12.93 -13.38
CA GLY A 172 -2.03 13.24 -12.37
C GLY A 172 -0.78 12.43 -12.65
N THR A 173 0.37 12.91 -12.20
CA THR A 173 1.61 12.13 -12.29
C THR A 173 1.59 10.98 -11.30
N VAL A 174 2.45 9.98 -11.50
CA VAL A 174 2.62 8.87 -10.54
C VAL A 174 3.05 9.41 -9.18
N GLY A 175 3.94 10.42 -9.18
CA GLY A 175 4.37 11.09 -7.95
C GLY A 175 3.24 11.78 -7.22
N GLN A 176 2.37 12.52 -7.94
CA GLN A 176 1.19 13.13 -7.34
C GLN A 176 0.21 12.10 -6.78
N ALA A 177 0.00 10.99 -7.47
CA ALA A 177 -0.83 9.89 -6.99
C ALA A 177 -0.26 9.26 -5.71
N THR A 178 1.06 8.99 -5.67
CA THR A 178 1.76 8.44 -4.50
C THR A 178 1.72 9.42 -3.33
N GLN A 179 1.94 10.71 -3.58
CA GLN A 179 1.80 11.78 -2.58
C GLN A 179 0.37 11.81 -2.00
N ALA A 180 -0.65 11.78 -2.88
CA ALA A 180 -2.05 11.78 -2.47
C ALA A 180 -2.41 10.54 -1.63
N SER A 181 -1.95 9.36 -2.08
CA SER A 181 -2.13 8.09 -1.37
C SER A 181 -1.46 8.07 0.00
N SER A 182 -0.44 8.89 0.21
CA SER A 182 0.35 8.97 1.45
C SER A 182 0.03 10.21 2.29
N ALA A 183 -0.96 11.00 1.90
CA ALA A 183 -1.36 12.21 2.59
C ALA A 183 -2.19 11.87 3.85
N ILE A 184 -1.48 11.36 4.89
CA ILE A 184 -2.10 10.96 6.17
C ILE A 184 -2.79 12.17 6.79
N PRO A 185 -4.09 12.03 7.15
CA PRO A 185 -4.87 13.07 7.81
C PRO A 185 -4.18 13.70 9.02
N ALA A 186 -4.31 15.01 9.17
CA ALA A 186 -3.70 15.80 10.25
C ALA A 186 -2.15 15.82 10.27
N PHE A 187 -1.47 15.01 9.47
CA PHE A 187 -0.02 14.98 9.36
C PHE A 187 0.47 15.68 8.09
N TYR A 188 -0.14 15.37 6.95
CA TYR A 188 0.07 16.05 5.68
C TYR A 188 -1.12 16.91 5.29
N THR A 189 -0.88 17.91 4.42
CA THR A 189 -1.97 18.62 3.75
C THR A 189 -2.59 17.74 2.68
N PRO A 190 -3.90 17.89 2.40
CA PRO A 190 -4.51 17.25 1.24
C PRO A 190 -3.80 17.65 -0.05
N VAL A 191 -3.57 16.70 -0.93
CA VAL A 191 -2.87 16.91 -2.20
C VAL A 191 -3.84 17.38 -3.27
N ARG A 192 -3.58 18.55 -3.84
CA ARG A 192 -4.40 19.08 -4.92
C ARG A 192 -3.92 18.59 -6.28
N ILE A 193 -4.82 17.93 -7.02
CA ILE A 193 -4.60 17.49 -8.40
C ILE A 193 -5.76 18.03 -9.23
N GLY A 194 -5.47 18.91 -10.17
CA GLY A 194 -6.50 19.65 -10.90
C GLY A 194 -7.36 20.52 -9.97
N ASP A 195 -8.67 20.34 -10.03
CA ASP A 195 -9.66 21.06 -9.22
C ASP A 195 -10.06 20.31 -7.92
N ARG A 196 -9.48 19.13 -7.66
CA ARG A 196 -9.82 18.24 -6.54
C ARG A 196 -8.67 18.08 -5.58
N SER A 197 -9.00 17.75 -4.33
CA SER A 197 -8.02 17.41 -3.30
C SER A 197 -8.21 15.98 -2.82
N TYR A 198 -7.09 15.35 -2.47
CA TYR A 198 -7.02 13.93 -2.12
C TYR A 198 -6.22 13.72 -0.86
N VAL A 199 -6.53 12.63 -0.15
CA VAL A 199 -5.84 12.17 1.05
C VAL A 199 -5.63 10.68 1.00
N ASP A 200 -4.89 10.15 1.97
CA ASP A 200 -4.48 8.76 2.08
C ASP A 200 -5.64 7.77 1.82
N GLY A 201 -5.37 6.79 0.98
CA GLY A 201 -6.32 5.73 0.63
C GLY A 201 -6.74 4.85 1.81
N ALA A 202 -5.92 4.80 2.87
CA ALA A 202 -6.23 4.06 4.09
C ALA A 202 -7.46 4.61 4.82
N LEU A 203 -7.89 5.85 4.53
CA LEU A 203 -9.17 6.35 5.01
C LEU A 203 -10.37 5.53 4.51
N HIS A 204 -10.24 4.84 3.38
CA HIS A 204 -11.22 3.87 2.88
C HIS A 204 -10.93 2.46 3.39
N SER A 205 -9.76 1.94 3.08
CA SER A 205 -9.22 0.66 3.52
C SER A 205 -7.69 0.69 3.47
N SER A 206 -7.03 -0.01 4.38
CA SER A 206 -5.57 -0.11 4.33
C SER A 206 -5.08 -0.90 3.12
N THR A 207 -5.84 -1.85 2.63
CA THR A 207 -5.51 -2.76 1.52
C THR A 207 -6.18 -2.37 0.21
N ASN A 208 -7.48 -2.06 0.25
CA ASN A 208 -8.30 -1.86 -0.96
C ASN A 208 -8.25 -3.09 -1.89
N ALA A 209 -8.18 -4.30 -1.33
CA ALA A 209 -7.99 -5.52 -2.10
C ALA A 209 -9.24 -5.91 -2.91
N ASP A 210 -10.43 -5.46 -2.52
CA ASP A 210 -11.68 -5.62 -3.30
C ASP A 210 -11.56 -5.12 -4.74
N LEU A 211 -10.63 -4.19 -5.01
CA LEU A 211 -10.41 -3.67 -6.36
C LEU A 211 -10.03 -4.73 -7.40
N VAL A 212 -9.47 -5.84 -6.96
CA VAL A 212 -9.02 -6.92 -7.85
C VAL A 212 -10.02 -8.07 -7.97
N ALA A 213 -11.12 -8.04 -7.21
CA ALA A 213 -12.06 -9.17 -7.10
C ALA A 213 -12.66 -9.63 -8.44
N THR A 214 -12.92 -8.70 -9.36
CA THR A 214 -13.62 -9.01 -10.64
C THR A 214 -12.66 -9.12 -11.84
N LEU A 215 -11.34 -9.13 -11.61
CA LEU A 215 -10.37 -9.12 -12.71
C LEU A 215 -9.98 -10.52 -13.21
N GLY A 216 -10.35 -11.58 -12.48
CA GLY A 216 -10.13 -12.96 -12.92
C GLY A 216 -8.68 -13.40 -12.92
N PHE A 217 -7.88 -12.91 -11.97
CA PHE A 217 -6.51 -13.38 -11.78
C PHE A 217 -6.46 -14.87 -11.40
N ASP A 218 -5.42 -15.56 -11.84
CA ASP A 218 -5.14 -16.93 -11.42
C ASP A 218 -4.73 -16.98 -9.94
N LEU A 219 -4.15 -15.88 -9.43
CA LEU A 219 -3.81 -15.71 -8.02
C LEU A 219 -3.75 -14.22 -7.66
N VAL A 220 -4.23 -13.90 -6.46
CA VAL A 220 -4.01 -12.60 -5.80
C VAL A 220 -3.12 -12.78 -4.58
N ILE A 221 -2.09 -11.95 -4.44
CA ILE A 221 -1.23 -11.91 -3.24
C ILE A 221 -1.45 -10.57 -2.54
N VAL A 222 -1.90 -10.62 -1.28
CA VAL A 222 -2.12 -9.45 -0.44
C VAL A 222 -1.06 -9.39 0.65
N SER A 223 -0.21 -8.35 0.62
CA SER A 223 0.74 -8.04 1.68
C SER A 223 0.18 -6.92 2.57
N SER A 224 -0.10 -7.23 3.83
CA SER A 224 -0.73 -6.28 4.74
C SER A 224 -0.01 -6.19 6.09
N VAL A 225 0.55 -5.00 6.39
CA VAL A 225 1.21 -4.72 7.66
C VAL A 225 0.27 -4.09 8.70
N LYS A 226 -0.87 -3.56 8.25
CA LYS A 226 -1.88 -2.89 9.11
C LYS A 226 -2.92 -3.85 9.68
N THR A 227 -2.94 -5.09 9.24
CA THR A 227 -3.81 -6.17 9.72
C THR A 227 -3.02 -7.17 10.57
N ALA A 228 -3.65 -8.21 11.05
CA ALA A 228 -3.01 -9.31 11.75
C ALA A 228 -3.79 -10.60 11.54
N THR A 229 -3.10 -11.74 11.71
CA THR A 229 -3.74 -13.06 11.73
C THR A 229 -4.86 -13.13 12.78
N ALA A 230 -5.82 -13.99 12.56
CA ALA A 230 -7.00 -14.09 13.43
C ALA A 230 -6.66 -14.23 14.92
N ASP A 231 -5.62 -15.02 15.22
CA ASP A 231 -5.18 -15.29 16.60
C ASP A 231 -4.49 -14.08 17.25
N ALA A 232 -3.87 -13.22 16.44
CA ALA A 232 -3.15 -12.03 16.91
C ALA A 232 -4.03 -10.76 16.96
N ARG A 233 -5.31 -10.82 16.57
CA ARG A 233 -6.23 -9.66 16.58
C ARG A 233 -6.78 -9.39 17.96
N SER A 234 -6.73 -8.14 18.39
CA SER A 234 -7.29 -7.73 19.66
C SER A 234 -7.95 -6.35 19.60
N TRP A 235 -9.26 -6.30 19.75
CA TRP A 235 -10.02 -5.04 19.86
C TRP A 235 -9.68 -4.23 21.12
N ARG A 236 -9.14 -4.89 22.15
CA ARG A 236 -8.80 -4.24 23.42
C ARG A 236 -7.44 -3.55 23.37
N SER A 237 -6.43 -4.20 22.76
CA SER A 237 -5.06 -3.71 22.72
C SER A 237 -4.76 -2.91 21.45
N ASP A 238 -5.36 -3.26 20.30
CA ASP A 238 -5.16 -2.57 19.02
C ASP A 238 -6.48 -2.51 18.21
N PRO A 239 -7.40 -1.60 18.58
CA PRO A 239 -8.68 -1.46 17.88
C PRO A 239 -8.53 -0.99 16.43
N GLU A 240 -7.47 -0.20 16.12
CA GLU A 240 -7.21 0.24 14.75
C GLU A 240 -6.88 -0.96 13.84
N ARG A 241 -5.97 -1.81 14.29
CA ARG A 241 -5.58 -3.03 13.56
C ARG A 241 -6.75 -3.98 13.39
N ALA A 242 -7.53 -4.21 14.45
CA ALA A 242 -8.71 -5.06 14.39
C ALA A 242 -9.75 -4.52 13.38
N TRP A 243 -9.93 -3.20 13.31
CA TRP A 243 -10.81 -2.58 12.34
C TRP A 243 -10.32 -2.77 10.89
N PHE A 244 -9.02 -2.58 10.63
CA PHE A 244 -8.45 -2.85 9.31
C PHE A 244 -8.51 -4.33 8.94
N SER A 245 -8.29 -5.23 9.91
CA SER A 245 -8.41 -6.67 9.69
C SER A 245 -9.83 -7.07 9.27
N ASN A 246 -10.86 -6.54 9.94
CA ASN A 246 -12.24 -6.79 9.54
C ASN A 246 -12.57 -6.24 8.14
N LYS A 247 -11.98 -5.10 7.76
CA LYS A 247 -12.15 -4.61 6.39
C LYS A 247 -11.50 -5.55 5.37
N LEU A 248 -10.28 -6.02 5.64
CA LEU A 248 -9.60 -6.98 4.79
C LEU A 248 -10.41 -8.28 4.67
N ASP A 249 -10.97 -8.81 5.76
CA ASP A 249 -11.80 -10.03 5.72
C ASP A 249 -12.98 -9.90 4.73
N ASN A 250 -13.63 -8.73 4.71
CA ASN A 250 -14.72 -8.46 3.75
C ASN A 250 -14.20 -8.39 2.30
N GLU A 251 -13.07 -7.74 2.06
CA GLU A 251 -12.43 -7.66 0.74
C GLU A 251 -12.01 -9.05 0.25
N LEU A 252 -11.45 -9.89 1.13
CA LEU A 252 -11.08 -11.26 0.83
C LEU A 252 -12.31 -12.14 0.52
N ALA A 253 -13.40 -11.94 1.24
CA ALA A 253 -14.67 -12.65 0.96
C ALA A 253 -15.20 -12.28 -0.43
N GLU A 254 -15.07 -11.02 -0.84
CA GLU A 254 -15.43 -10.57 -2.19
C GLU A 254 -14.56 -11.23 -3.26
N ILE A 255 -13.23 -11.24 -3.10
CA ILE A 255 -12.31 -11.90 -4.03
C ILE A 255 -12.63 -13.40 -4.12
N ARG A 256 -12.76 -14.08 -2.99
CA ARG A 256 -13.07 -15.53 -2.95
C ARG A 256 -14.42 -15.87 -3.56
N SER A 257 -15.39 -14.98 -3.47
CA SER A 257 -16.74 -15.19 -4.06
C SER A 257 -16.70 -15.29 -5.59
N THR A 258 -15.67 -14.75 -6.23
CA THR A 258 -15.47 -14.85 -7.69
C THR A 258 -14.70 -16.12 -8.10
N GLY A 259 -14.28 -16.94 -7.14
CA GLY A 259 -13.46 -18.12 -7.39
C GLY A 259 -11.94 -17.84 -7.51
N THR A 260 -11.52 -16.59 -7.34
CA THR A 260 -10.11 -16.20 -7.43
C THR A 260 -9.35 -16.65 -6.17
N PRO A 261 -8.28 -17.46 -6.29
CA PRO A 261 -7.41 -17.80 -5.17
C PRO A 261 -6.72 -16.56 -4.60
N VAL A 262 -6.61 -16.48 -3.27
CA VAL A 262 -5.94 -15.35 -2.61
C VAL A 262 -5.07 -15.82 -1.46
N ILE A 263 -3.81 -15.40 -1.49
CA ILE A 263 -2.82 -15.57 -0.42
C ILE A 263 -2.69 -14.26 0.35
N VAL A 264 -2.79 -14.35 1.68
CA VAL A 264 -2.66 -13.18 2.56
C VAL A 264 -1.42 -13.33 3.42
N ILE A 265 -0.56 -12.32 3.37
CA ILE A 265 0.66 -12.22 4.18
C ILE A 265 0.48 -11.05 5.13
N GLU A 266 0.22 -11.36 6.38
CA GLU A 266 0.00 -10.41 7.48
C GLU A 266 0.74 -10.87 8.74
N PRO A 267 1.08 -9.96 9.68
CA PRO A 267 1.82 -10.30 10.89
C PRO A 267 0.98 -11.11 11.88
N ASP A 268 1.63 -12.05 12.57
CA ASP A 268 1.18 -12.67 13.81
C ASP A 268 1.81 -11.96 15.03
N ASP A 269 1.62 -12.51 16.23
CA ASP A 269 2.16 -11.92 17.47
C ASP A 269 3.69 -11.74 17.43
N THR A 270 4.41 -12.67 16.82
CA THR A 270 5.88 -12.61 16.71
C THR A 270 6.31 -11.42 15.84
N GLN A 271 5.71 -11.28 14.66
CA GLN A 271 6.00 -10.16 13.77
C GLN A 271 5.46 -8.83 14.32
N LEU A 272 4.33 -8.84 15.06
CA LEU A 272 3.83 -7.65 15.73
C LEU A 272 4.81 -7.13 16.79
N ALA A 273 5.47 -8.04 17.52
CA ALA A 273 6.52 -7.66 18.48
C ALA A 273 7.72 -7.00 17.79
N LEU A 274 8.17 -7.51 16.63
CA LEU A 274 9.21 -6.86 15.81
C LEU A 274 8.75 -5.48 15.32
N LEU A 275 7.54 -5.37 14.82
CA LEU A 275 6.97 -4.11 14.36
C LEU A 275 6.85 -3.06 15.48
N ALA A 276 6.79 -3.49 16.75
CA ALA A 276 6.70 -2.58 17.90
C ALA A 276 7.98 -1.75 18.12
N SER A 277 9.16 -2.21 17.67
CA SER A 277 10.42 -1.46 17.75
C SER A 277 10.38 -0.12 17.01
N GLY A 278 9.62 -0.06 15.92
CA GLY A 278 9.58 1.09 15.02
C GLY A 278 10.69 1.12 13.99
N GLU A 279 11.69 0.25 14.09
CA GLU A 279 12.85 0.20 13.22
C GLU A 279 12.50 -0.40 11.85
N ARG A 280 13.12 0.13 10.78
CA ARG A 280 12.87 -0.34 9.41
C ARG A 280 13.41 -1.75 9.18
N VAL A 281 14.55 -2.06 9.80
CA VAL A 281 15.18 -3.38 9.72
C VAL A 281 14.24 -4.45 10.31
N ASP A 282 13.67 -4.18 11.47
CA ASP A 282 12.73 -5.10 12.14
C ASP A 282 11.42 -5.24 11.35
N ALA A 283 10.94 -4.15 10.75
CA ALA A 283 9.76 -4.21 9.89
C ALA A 283 10.01 -5.06 8.63
N CYS A 284 11.20 -4.96 8.05
CA CYS A 284 11.60 -5.79 6.92
C CYS A 284 11.70 -7.28 7.31
N ALA A 285 12.35 -7.56 8.44
CA ALA A 285 12.43 -8.92 9.00
C ALA A 285 11.05 -9.50 9.32
N ALA A 286 10.14 -8.68 9.89
CA ALA A 286 8.77 -9.08 10.14
C ALA A 286 8.03 -9.48 8.87
N GLY A 287 8.20 -8.72 7.78
CA GLY A 287 7.60 -9.04 6.47
C GLY A 287 8.13 -10.35 5.90
N ARG A 288 9.44 -10.56 5.94
CA ARG A 288 10.08 -11.81 5.51
C ARG A 288 9.53 -13.01 6.28
N LEU A 289 9.55 -12.96 7.62
CA LEU A 289 9.06 -14.04 8.47
C LEU A 289 7.57 -14.33 8.26
N ALA A 290 6.74 -13.29 8.05
CA ALA A 290 5.34 -13.46 7.75
C ALA A 290 5.13 -14.18 6.41
N ALA A 291 5.92 -13.86 5.39
CA ALA A 291 5.88 -14.52 4.10
C ALA A 291 6.37 -15.97 4.20
N GLU A 292 7.50 -16.22 4.83
CA GLU A 292 8.06 -17.57 5.03
C GLU A 292 7.08 -18.49 5.76
N ARG A 293 6.38 -17.99 6.79
CA ARG A 293 5.33 -18.72 7.49
C ARG A 293 4.21 -19.16 6.54
N VAL A 294 3.73 -18.25 5.68
CA VAL A 294 2.66 -18.56 4.71
C VAL A 294 3.17 -19.50 3.62
N LEU A 295 4.39 -19.29 3.12
CA LEU A 295 5.01 -20.10 2.08
C LEU A 295 5.32 -21.53 2.54
N ALA A 296 5.40 -21.78 3.84
CA ALA A 296 5.53 -23.13 4.40
C ALA A 296 4.21 -23.94 4.42
N THR A 297 3.08 -23.31 4.12
CA THR A 297 1.74 -23.93 4.09
C THR A 297 1.35 -24.42 2.69
N SER A 298 0.12 -24.96 2.56
CA SER A 298 -0.49 -25.32 1.27
C SER A 298 -0.60 -24.13 0.31
N ASP A 299 -0.79 -22.92 0.82
CA ASP A 299 -0.88 -21.70 0.00
C ASP A 299 0.46 -21.44 -0.71
N GLY A 300 1.59 -21.61 -0.01
CA GLY A 300 2.91 -21.50 -0.61
C GLY A 300 3.20 -22.61 -1.62
N ALA A 301 2.71 -23.84 -1.39
CA ALA A 301 2.79 -24.91 -2.38
C ALA A 301 1.99 -24.56 -3.64
N GLY A 302 0.80 -23.98 -3.48
CA GLY A 302 -0.03 -23.49 -4.57
C GLY A 302 0.69 -22.41 -5.39
N LEU A 303 1.32 -21.43 -4.75
CA LEU A 303 2.08 -20.39 -5.43
C LEU A 303 3.25 -20.99 -6.24
N ARG A 304 4.04 -21.89 -5.67
CA ARG A 304 5.13 -22.57 -6.39
C ARG A 304 4.62 -23.30 -7.62
N SER A 305 3.55 -24.09 -7.47
CA SER A 305 2.95 -24.81 -8.60
C SER A 305 2.49 -23.88 -9.73
N ILE A 306 1.90 -22.74 -9.36
CA ILE A 306 1.47 -21.70 -10.32
C ILE A 306 2.70 -21.13 -11.07
N VAL A 307 3.76 -20.77 -10.36
CA VAL A 307 4.99 -20.21 -10.94
C VAL A 307 5.68 -21.22 -11.85
N GLU A 308 5.82 -22.47 -11.41
CA GLU A 308 6.45 -23.57 -12.19
C GLU A 308 5.69 -23.88 -13.48
N SER A 309 4.38 -23.68 -13.52
CA SER A 309 3.57 -23.88 -14.73
C SER A 309 3.80 -22.84 -15.81
N THR A 310 4.56 -21.78 -15.53
CA THR A 310 4.83 -20.63 -16.43
C THR A 310 6.24 -20.60 -16.99
N GLY A 311 7.18 -21.38 -16.44
CA GLY A 311 8.56 -21.49 -16.91
C GLY A 311 8.74 -22.63 -17.88
#